data_56dd9f775915ceaf386e0000f5380a3d
#
_entry.id   56dd9f775915ceaf386e0000f5380a3d
#
_cell.length_a   1.000
_cell.length_b   1.000
_cell.length_c   1.000
_cell.angle_alpha   90.00
_cell.angle_beta   90.00
_cell.angle_gamma   90.00
#
_symmetry.space_group_name_H-M   'P 1'
#
loop_
_entity.id
_entity.type
_entity.pdbx_description
1 polymer ?
#
loop_
_entity_poly.entity_id
_entity_poly.type
_entity_poly.pdbx_seq_one_letter_code
_entity_poly.pdbx_strand_id
1 'polypeptide(L)'
;MTFNNPLDPDAFDPDRYEKPRQEDIINRWTWIPFGAGKHRCVGAAFAQMQIKAIFSVLLRDYEFEMTQPPGSYRDDTSKMVIQLARPATVRYRRRTGR
;
A
#
# COMPACT_ATOMS: atom_id res chain seq x y z
N MET A 1 1.38 24.33 16.65
CA MET A 1 1.92 22.99 16.51
C MET A 1 2.30 22.83 15.05
N THR A 2 3.55 23.07 14.72
CA THR A 2 4.06 22.69 13.42
C THR A 2 4.10 21.18 13.43
N PHE A 3 3.15 20.56 12.78
CA PHE A 3 3.37 19.23 12.27
C PHE A 3 4.62 19.36 11.40
N ASN A 4 5.75 18.87 11.89
CA ASN A 4 6.88 18.61 11.04
C ASN A 4 6.30 17.82 9.89
N ASN A 5 6.19 18.47 8.76
CA ASN A 5 5.63 17.89 7.57
C ASN A 5 6.32 16.53 7.38
N PRO A 6 5.68 15.42 7.72
CA PRO A 6 6.22 14.16 7.29
C PRO A 6 6.20 14.28 5.78
N LEU A 7 7.37 14.40 5.25
CA LEU A 7 7.75 14.35 3.88
C LEU A 7 6.58 13.90 3.00
N ASP A 8 6.04 14.86 2.26
CA ASP A 8 5.01 14.70 1.26
C ASP A 8 4.08 13.48 1.43
N PRO A 9 2.87 13.63 1.97
CA PRO A 9 1.95 12.51 2.21
C PRO A 9 1.58 11.78 0.91
N ASP A 10 1.71 12.44 -0.23
CA ASP A 10 1.38 11.88 -1.53
C ASP A 10 2.56 11.11 -2.15
N ALA A 11 3.76 11.23 -1.58
CA ALA A 11 4.89 10.46 -2.05
C ALA A 11 4.84 9.01 -1.58
N PHE A 12 5.09 8.09 -2.51
CA PHE A 12 5.31 6.69 -2.16
C PHE A 12 6.70 6.53 -1.53
N ASP A 13 6.73 6.45 -0.20
CA ASP A 13 7.95 6.36 0.58
C ASP A 13 7.77 5.33 1.70
N PRO A 14 8.09 4.05 1.43
CA PRO A 14 7.93 2.98 2.41
C PRO A 14 8.84 3.12 3.63
N ASP A 15 9.97 3.81 3.51
CA ASP A 15 10.91 4.00 4.62
C ASP A 15 10.31 4.85 5.76
N ARG A 16 9.19 5.54 5.53
CA ARG A 16 8.47 6.25 6.59
C ARG A 16 8.00 5.34 7.72
N TYR A 17 7.84 4.05 7.47
CA TYR A 17 7.41 3.05 8.45
C TYR A 17 8.58 2.37 9.16
N GLU A 18 9.79 2.59 8.69
CA GLU A 18 11.01 2.05 9.29
C GLU A 18 11.56 2.96 10.40
N LYS A 19 12.38 2.38 11.28
CA LYS A 19 13.09 3.16 12.31
C LYS A 19 14.12 4.10 11.65
N PRO A 20 14.27 5.32 12.15
CA PRO A 20 13.64 5.91 13.37
C PRO A 20 12.31 6.59 13.14
N ARG A 21 11.82 6.64 11.91
CA ARG A 21 10.64 7.43 11.53
C ARG A 21 9.35 6.85 12.08
N GLN A 22 9.02 5.62 11.83
CA GLN A 22 7.83 4.90 12.34
C GLN A 22 6.59 5.80 12.45
N GLU A 23 6.25 6.50 11.37
CA GLU A 23 5.22 7.57 11.37
C GLU A 23 3.82 7.05 11.72
N ASP A 24 3.54 5.79 11.38
CA ASP A 24 2.30 5.10 11.72
C ASP A 24 2.13 4.81 13.22
N ILE A 25 3.25 4.65 13.94
CA ILE A 25 3.26 4.36 15.37
C ILE A 25 3.30 5.65 16.18
N ILE A 26 4.20 6.58 15.81
CA ILE A 26 4.40 7.85 16.51
C ILE A 26 3.16 8.72 16.43
N ASN A 27 2.53 8.76 15.26
CA ASN A 27 1.32 9.54 14.98
C ASN A 27 0.15 8.63 14.59
N ARG A 28 -0.27 7.79 15.51
CA ARG A 28 -1.29 6.74 15.28
C ARG A 28 -2.58 7.22 14.60
N TRP A 29 -2.92 8.50 14.72
CA TRP A 29 -4.13 9.07 14.12
C TRP A 29 -3.93 9.58 12.71
N THR A 30 -2.71 9.62 12.22
CA THR A 30 -2.40 10.01 10.83
C THR A 30 -2.43 8.82 9.87
N TRP A 31 -2.49 7.59 10.41
CA TRP A 31 -2.52 6.35 9.65
C TRP A 31 -3.65 5.45 10.13
N ILE A 32 -4.81 5.55 9.50
CA ILE A 32 -6.02 4.82 9.87
C ILE A 32 -6.63 4.08 8.66
N PRO A 33 -5.88 3.24 7.96
CA PRO A 33 -6.33 2.60 6.72
C PRO A 33 -7.55 1.69 6.90
N PHE A 34 -7.78 1.21 8.12
CA PHE A 34 -8.92 0.37 8.49
C PHE A 34 -9.92 1.08 9.41
N GLY A 35 -9.86 2.40 9.47
CA GLY A 35 -10.67 3.19 10.39
C GLY A 35 -10.14 3.18 11.82
N ALA A 36 -10.91 3.74 12.72
CA ALA A 36 -10.53 3.89 14.12
C ALA A 36 -11.74 3.79 15.06
N GLY A 37 -11.48 3.56 16.35
CA GLY A 37 -12.51 3.49 17.39
C GLY A 37 -13.44 2.29 17.22
N LYS A 38 -14.72 2.50 17.53
CA LYS A 38 -15.75 1.44 17.52
C LYS A 38 -16.06 0.90 16.12
N HIS A 39 -15.80 1.69 15.09
CA HIS A 39 -16.09 1.35 13.70
C HIS A 39 -14.85 0.86 12.94
N ARG A 40 -13.79 0.49 13.65
CA ARG A 40 -12.61 -0.09 13.02
C ARG A 40 -12.98 -1.39 12.30
N CYS A 41 -12.37 -1.62 11.11
CA CYS A 41 -12.57 -2.84 10.36
C CYS A 41 -12.16 -4.08 11.17
N VAL A 42 -13.09 -4.99 11.37
CA VAL A 42 -12.85 -6.26 12.10
C VAL A 42 -11.95 -7.22 11.31
N GLY A 43 -11.88 -7.06 9.98
CA GLY A 43 -11.08 -7.87 9.08
C GLY A 43 -9.65 -7.37 8.86
N ALA A 44 -9.20 -6.33 9.58
CA ALA A 44 -7.89 -5.72 9.35
C ALA A 44 -6.72 -6.70 9.48
N ALA A 45 -6.70 -7.50 10.53
CA ALA A 45 -5.65 -8.50 10.74
C ALA A 45 -5.65 -9.59 9.65
N PHE A 46 -6.83 -10.06 9.27
CA PHE A 46 -6.99 -11.02 8.19
C PHE A 46 -6.52 -10.45 6.85
N ALA A 47 -6.91 -9.23 6.53
CA ALA A 47 -6.50 -8.54 5.30
C ALA A 47 -4.97 -8.40 5.20
N GLN A 48 -4.34 -7.98 6.28
CA GLN A 48 -2.87 -7.86 6.32
C GLN A 48 -2.18 -9.22 6.16
N MET A 49 -2.66 -10.25 6.81
CA MET A 49 -2.12 -11.61 6.67
C MET A 49 -2.28 -12.12 5.24
N GLN A 50 -3.46 -11.93 4.64
CA GLN A 50 -3.75 -12.35 3.27
C GLN A 50 -2.84 -11.64 2.25
N ILE A 51 -2.67 -10.33 2.37
CA ILE A 51 -1.77 -9.56 1.50
C ILE A 51 -0.34 -10.07 1.63
N LYS A 52 0.16 -10.24 2.83
CA LYS A 52 1.53 -10.75 3.07
C LYS A 52 1.72 -12.15 2.49
N ALA A 53 0.77 -13.05 2.67
CA ALA A 53 0.84 -14.41 2.14
C ALA A 53 0.86 -14.42 0.60
N ILE A 54 -0.05 -13.69 -0.04
CA ILE A 54 -0.15 -13.63 -1.50
C ILE A 54 1.12 -13.00 -2.09
N PHE A 55 1.53 -11.84 -1.58
CA PHE A 55 2.70 -11.14 -2.12
C PHE A 55 4.02 -11.86 -1.82
N SER A 56 4.13 -12.60 -0.72
CA SER A 56 5.31 -13.42 -0.46
C SER A 56 5.53 -14.48 -1.55
N VAL A 57 4.45 -15.09 -2.03
CA VAL A 57 4.51 -16.05 -3.15
C VAL A 57 4.77 -15.35 -4.47
N LEU A 58 4.00 -14.29 -4.77
CA LEU A 58 4.13 -13.58 -6.03
C LEU A 58 5.53 -12.98 -6.23
N LEU A 59 6.06 -12.29 -5.23
CA LEU A 59 7.36 -11.63 -5.34
C LEU A 59 8.54 -12.62 -5.27
N ARG A 60 8.33 -13.78 -4.65
CA ARG A 60 9.33 -14.85 -4.70
C ARG A 60 9.46 -15.46 -6.09
N ASP A 61 8.35 -15.71 -6.76
CA ASP A 61 8.31 -16.51 -7.98
C ASP A 61 8.28 -15.64 -9.26
N TYR A 62 7.92 -14.37 -9.15
CA TYR A 62 7.75 -13.47 -10.29
C TYR A 62 8.43 -12.12 -10.09
N GLU A 63 8.81 -11.52 -11.19
CA GLU A 63 9.22 -10.12 -11.29
C GLU A 63 8.11 -9.34 -12.00
N PHE A 64 7.87 -8.13 -11.52
CA PHE A 64 6.84 -7.25 -12.06
C PHE A 64 7.45 -5.95 -12.57
N GLU A 65 6.92 -5.45 -13.66
CA GLU A 65 7.30 -4.18 -14.27
C GLU A 65 6.03 -3.38 -14.59
N MET A 66 6.06 -2.10 -14.27
CA MET A 66 4.97 -1.20 -14.65
C MET A 66 5.01 -0.97 -16.15
N THR A 67 3.88 -1.14 -16.82
CA THR A 67 3.74 -0.90 -18.28
C THR A 67 3.22 0.49 -18.59
N GLN A 68 2.80 1.23 -17.60
CA GLN A 68 2.26 2.57 -17.71
C GLN A 68 3.16 3.55 -16.95
N PRO A 69 3.21 4.85 -17.34
CA PRO A 69 3.92 5.86 -16.57
C PRO A 69 3.40 5.89 -15.11
N PRO A 70 4.27 6.08 -14.10
CA PRO A 70 3.86 6.02 -12.68
C PRO A 70 2.68 6.93 -12.34
N GLY A 71 2.60 8.12 -12.92
CA GLY A 71 1.50 9.06 -12.67
C GLY A 71 0.19 8.75 -13.39
N SER A 72 0.13 7.68 -14.20
CA SER A 72 -1.08 7.31 -14.95
C SER A 72 -2.01 6.35 -14.19
N TYR A 73 -1.53 5.73 -13.13
CA TYR A 73 -2.37 4.90 -12.25
C TYR A 73 -3.23 5.80 -11.38
N ARG A 74 -4.53 5.63 -11.45
CA ARG A 74 -5.51 6.47 -10.76
C ARG A 74 -6.48 5.61 -9.96
N ASP A 75 -7.02 6.20 -8.92
CA ASP A 75 -8.07 5.57 -8.10
C ASP A 75 -9.43 5.71 -8.78
N ASP A 76 -10.19 4.62 -8.77
CA ASP A 76 -11.61 4.62 -9.10
C ASP A 76 -12.42 4.73 -7.81
N THR A 77 -12.97 5.91 -7.57
CA THR A 77 -13.77 6.24 -6.40
C THR A 77 -15.27 6.05 -6.62
N SER A 78 -15.68 5.52 -7.76
CA SER A 78 -17.08 5.32 -8.10
C SER A 78 -17.74 4.18 -7.32
N LYS A 79 -16.95 3.36 -6.65
CA LYS A 79 -17.40 2.20 -5.89
C LYS A 79 -17.14 2.39 -4.40
N MET A 80 -17.87 1.66 -3.57
CA MET A 80 -17.70 1.70 -2.11
C MET A 80 -16.28 1.29 -1.68
N VAL A 81 -15.66 0.35 -2.38
CA VAL A 81 -14.27 -0.02 -2.19
C VAL A 81 -13.46 0.62 -3.33
N ILE A 82 -12.53 1.48 -2.98
CA ILE A 82 -11.66 2.14 -3.96
C ILE A 82 -10.79 1.09 -4.65
N GLN A 83 -10.75 1.13 -5.96
CA GLN A 83 -9.95 0.26 -6.81
C GLN A 83 -9.11 1.10 -7.76
N LEU A 84 -8.13 0.49 -8.41
CA LEU A 84 -7.44 1.17 -9.49
C LEU A 84 -8.36 1.30 -10.72
N ALA A 85 -8.43 2.52 -11.27
CA ALA A 85 -9.12 2.77 -12.52
C ALA A 85 -8.46 2.00 -13.66
N ARG A 86 -9.26 1.49 -14.59
CA ARG A 86 -8.73 0.81 -15.77
C ARG A 86 -8.34 1.81 -16.85
N PRO A 87 -7.29 1.54 -17.64
CA PRO A 87 -6.41 0.38 -17.55
C PRO A 87 -5.40 0.48 -16.40
N ALA A 88 -5.19 -0.62 -15.68
CA ALA A 88 -4.16 -0.76 -14.65
C ALA A 88 -3.43 -2.09 -14.92
N THR A 89 -2.33 -2.01 -15.63
CA THR A 89 -1.62 -3.18 -16.14
C THR A 89 -0.17 -3.21 -15.67
N VAL A 90 0.33 -4.41 -15.50
CA VAL A 90 1.75 -4.67 -15.24
C VAL A 90 2.21 -5.80 -16.14
N ARG A 91 3.48 -5.82 -16.48
CA ARG A 91 4.14 -6.97 -17.11
C ARG A 91 4.74 -7.83 -16.03
N TYR A 92 4.69 -9.13 -16.19
CA TYR A 92 5.34 -10.05 -15.27
C TYR A 92 6.15 -11.11 -16.00
N ARG A 93 7.17 -11.63 -15.35
CA ARG A 93 7.89 -12.82 -15.79
C ARG A 93 8.22 -13.70 -14.59
N ARG A 94 8.25 -15.00 -14.81
CA ARG A 94 8.68 -15.94 -13.78
C ARG A 94 10.19 -15.82 -13.55
N ARG A 95 10.59 -15.80 -12.29
CA ARG A 95 12.03 -15.86 -11.94
C ARG A 95 12.60 -17.21 -12.34
N THR A 96 13.74 -17.19 -13.01
CA THR A 96 14.49 -18.39 -13.40
C THR A 96 15.66 -18.57 -12.42
N GLY A 97 15.97 -19.82 -12.04
CA GLY A 97 17.14 -20.12 -11.22
C GLY A 97 16.85 -20.38 -9.74
N ARG A 98 15.64 -20.71 -9.42
CA ARG A 98 15.28 -21.25 -8.09
C ARG A 98 14.70 -22.64 -8.22
#